data_ed4d8eb9339072434d09f163135452c3
#
_entry.id   ed4d8eb9339072434d09f163135452c3
#
_cell.length_a   1.000
_cell.length_b   1.000
_cell.length_c   1.000
_cell.angle_alpha   90.00
_cell.angle_beta   90.00
_cell.angle_gamma   90.00
#
_symmetry.space_group_name_H-M   'P 1'
#
loop_
_entity.id
_entity.type
_entity.pdbx_description
1 polymer ?
#
loop_
_entity_poly.entity_id
_entity_poly.type
_entity_poly.pdbx_seq_one_letter_code
_entity_poly.pdbx_strand_id
1 'polypeptide(L)'
;RPYNVNLVEKGIRELNPNDIDKLVSVKGLTLRSTSIIPDMKVAFFRCNACGHTVGVEIDRGVISEPTKCPREVCGQTNSMVLIHNRSSFSDKQVIKLQETPDLVPDGQTPHSINLCVYDELVDSCRAGDRVEVCGIFRSTPVRANPRQRALKNLYKTYLDIVHVKKIDKRRLGGDVTTLEHELAEKDQEVEQVRKITAEEEAKIKEISERDDLYEILARSLAPSIYEMDDVKKGILLQLFGGTNKTFTKGGRYRGDINILLCGDPSTSKSQILQYVHKIAPRGVYTSGKGSSAVGLTAYITRDIDTKQLVLESGALV
;
A
#
# COMPACT_ATOMS: atom_id res chain seq x y z
N ARG A 1 -15.55 5.43 -14.26
CA ARG A 1 -15.08 4.47 -13.22
C ARG A 1 -15.87 3.18 -13.41
N PRO A 2 -15.24 1.98 -13.42
CA PRO A 2 -15.96 0.72 -13.47
C PRO A 2 -16.80 0.58 -12.18
N TYR A 3 -18.04 0.16 -12.33
CA TYR A 3 -18.98 -0.02 -11.23
C TYR A 3 -19.52 -1.46 -11.25
N ASN A 4 -19.55 -2.10 -10.08
CA ASN A 4 -20.12 -3.44 -9.90
C ASN A 4 -19.52 -4.53 -10.80
N VAL A 5 -18.21 -4.48 -11.04
CA VAL A 5 -17.50 -5.48 -11.84
C VAL A 5 -17.04 -6.60 -10.92
N ASN A 6 -17.58 -7.81 -11.10
CA ASN A 6 -17.12 -9.01 -10.41
C ASN A 6 -15.76 -9.44 -11.01
N LEU A 7 -14.69 -8.86 -10.50
CA LEU A 7 -13.34 -9.26 -10.88
C LEU A 7 -12.88 -10.41 -9.97
N VAL A 8 -12.27 -11.41 -10.59
CA VAL A 8 -11.57 -12.45 -9.82
C VAL A 8 -10.31 -11.83 -9.24
N GLU A 9 -10.20 -11.86 -7.92
CA GLU A 9 -8.99 -11.43 -7.22
C GLU A 9 -7.83 -12.35 -7.61
N LYS A 10 -6.72 -11.75 -8.02
CA LYS A 10 -5.49 -12.46 -8.36
C LYS A 10 -4.36 -12.07 -7.41
N GLY A 11 -3.57 -13.05 -6.99
CA GLY A 11 -2.29 -12.78 -6.34
C GLY A 11 -1.29 -12.13 -7.30
N ILE A 12 -0.33 -11.37 -6.78
CA ILE A 12 0.74 -10.77 -7.61
C ILE A 12 1.50 -11.86 -8.38
N ARG A 13 1.66 -13.06 -7.80
CA ARG A 13 2.31 -14.22 -8.42
C ARG A 13 1.50 -14.86 -9.53
N GLU A 14 0.19 -14.69 -9.53
CA GLU A 14 -0.74 -15.29 -10.50
C GLU A 14 -0.90 -14.43 -11.75
N LEU A 15 -0.27 -13.25 -11.79
CA LEU A 15 -0.28 -12.38 -12.96
C LEU A 15 0.55 -13.00 -14.09
N ASN A 16 -0.13 -13.41 -15.13
CA ASN A 16 0.46 -14.04 -16.31
C ASN A 16 0.54 -13.08 -17.51
N PRO A 17 1.41 -13.33 -18.49
CA PRO A 17 1.45 -12.55 -19.73
C PRO A 17 0.10 -12.48 -20.48
N ASN A 18 -0.76 -13.49 -20.31
CA ASN A 18 -2.11 -13.52 -20.88
C ASN A 18 -3.07 -12.49 -20.26
N ASP A 19 -2.70 -11.90 -19.14
CA ASP A 19 -3.49 -10.87 -18.45
C ASP A 19 -3.13 -9.45 -18.90
N ILE A 20 -2.15 -9.30 -19.79
CA ILE A 20 -1.77 -8.00 -20.38
C ILE A 20 -2.99 -7.39 -21.09
N ASP A 21 -3.18 -6.09 -20.87
CA ASP A 21 -4.31 -5.26 -21.36
C ASP A 21 -5.69 -5.71 -20.82
N LYS A 22 -5.73 -6.51 -19.75
CA LYS A 22 -6.97 -6.86 -19.04
C LYS A 22 -7.08 -6.13 -17.72
N LEU A 23 -8.33 -5.93 -17.29
CA LEU A 23 -8.65 -5.40 -15.98
C LEU A 23 -8.45 -6.51 -14.93
N VAL A 24 -7.64 -6.25 -13.92
CA VAL A 24 -7.32 -7.19 -12.84
C VAL A 24 -7.50 -6.52 -11.48
N SER A 25 -7.85 -7.31 -10.47
CA SER A 25 -7.86 -6.88 -9.06
C SER A 25 -6.74 -7.58 -8.31
N VAL A 26 -5.93 -6.81 -7.59
CA VAL A 26 -4.76 -7.32 -6.87
C VAL A 26 -4.74 -6.73 -5.46
N LYS A 27 -4.50 -7.58 -4.45
CA LYS A 27 -4.30 -7.16 -3.06
C LYS A 27 -2.81 -7.10 -2.73
N GLY A 28 -2.43 -6.10 -1.93
CA GLY A 28 -1.05 -5.96 -1.51
C GLY A 28 -0.82 -4.91 -0.44
N LEU A 29 0.43 -4.80 -0.04
CA LEU A 29 0.93 -3.80 0.89
C LEU A 29 1.70 -2.72 0.12
N THR A 30 1.36 -1.47 0.35
CA THR A 30 2.09 -0.35 -0.24
C THR A 30 3.44 -0.20 0.44
N LEU A 31 4.54 -0.40 -0.31
CA LEU A 31 5.89 -0.20 0.22
C LEU A 31 6.29 1.27 0.23
N ARG A 32 6.10 1.92 -0.90
CA ARG A 32 6.50 3.31 -1.09
C ARG A 32 5.70 3.96 -2.22
N SER A 33 5.59 5.27 -2.15
CA SER A 33 5.10 6.13 -3.21
C SER A 33 6.19 7.12 -3.62
N THR A 34 6.26 7.46 -4.90
CA THR A 34 7.14 8.54 -5.38
C THR A 34 6.51 9.91 -5.11
N SER A 35 7.29 10.96 -5.25
CA SER A 35 6.74 12.31 -5.37
C SER A 35 5.84 12.42 -6.61
N ILE A 36 4.97 13.41 -6.62
CA ILE A 36 4.09 13.70 -7.75
C ILE A 36 4.95 14.12 -8.94
N ILE A 37 4.73 13.48 -10.08
CA ILE A 37 5.43 13.73 -11.34
C ILE A 37 4.42 14.33 -12.30
N PRO A 38 4.65 15.56 -12.81
CA PRO A 38 3.80 16.12 -13.85
C PRO A 38 3.97 15.31 -15.14
N ASP A 39 2.90 14.70 -15.62
CA ASP A 39 2.84 13.97 -16.90
C ASP A 39 2.05 14.81 -17.91
N MET A 40 2.64 15.09 -19.05
CA MET A 40 2.00 15.92 -20.07
C MET A 40 0.90 15.14 -20.76
N LYS A 41 -0.32 15.69 -20.81
CA LYS A 41 -1.46 15.10 -21.52
C LYS A 41 -1.58 15.62 -22.93
N VAL A 42 -1.45 16.93 -23.09
CA VAL A 42 -1.55 17.59 -24.38
C VAL A 42 -0.34 18.50 -24.57
N ALA A 43 0.43 18.23 -25.59
CA ALA A 43 1.56 19.06 -25.98
C ALA A 43 1.07 20.18 -26.93
N PHE A 44 1.38 21.43 -26.58
CA PHE A 44 1.00 22.58 -27.37
C PHE A 44 2.19 23.09 -28.17
N PHE A 45 2.07 23.02 -29.49
CA PHE A 45 3.08 23.48 -30.44
C PHE A 45 2.66 24.76 -31.14
N ARG A 46 3.62 25.65 -31.37
CA ARG A 46 3.44 26.88 -32.15
C ARG A 46 4.48 26.97 -33.25
N CYS A 47 4.02 27.32 -34.43
CA CYS A 47 4.92 27.58 -35.57
C CYS A 47 5.62 28.96 -35.40
N ASN A 48 6.93 28.99 -35.49
CA ASN A 48 7.71 30.23 -35.43
C ASN A 48 7.52 31.15 -36.64
N ALA A 49 7.17 30.60 -37.78
CA ALA A 49 7.01 31.36 -39.04
C ALA A 49 5.64 32.03 -39.19
N CYS A 50 4.55 31.28 -38.97
CA CYS A 50 3.19 31.77 -39.19
C CYS A 50 2.35 31.94 -37.90
N GLY A 51 2.90 31.57 -36.75
CA GLY A 51 2.21 31.65 -35.46
C GLY A 51 1.06 30.65 -35.29
N HIS A 52 0.84 29.74 -36.24
CA HIS A 52 -0.20 28.71 -36.12
C HIS A 52 0.08 27.76 -34.95
N THR A 53 -0.97 27.36 -34.26
CA THR A 53 -0.88 26.53 -33.05
C THR A 53 -1.57 25.20 -33.26
N VAL A 54 -0.97 24.15 -32.69
CA VAL A 54 -1.47 22.77 -32.78
C VAL A 54 -1.33 22.10 -31.42
N GLY A 55 -2.41 21.48 -30.93
CA GLY A 55 -2.40 20.59 -29.78
C GLY A 55 -2.21 19.15 -30.26
N VAL A 56 -1.23 18.45 -29.69
CA VAL A 56 -0.96 17.03 -29.94
C VAL A 56 -1.20 16.26 -28.67
N GLU A 57 -2.12 15.30 -28.72
CA GLU A 57 -2.34 14.38 -27.62
C GLU A 57 -1.18 13.38 -27.51
N ILE A 58 -0.84 13.01 -26.29
CA ILE A 58 0.26 12.08 -26.02
C ILE A 58 -0.30 10.67 -25.99
N ASP A 59 0.22 9.81 -26.86
CA ASP A 59 -0.10 8.39 -26.86
C ASP A 59 1.04 7.60 -26.19
N ARG A 60 0.68 6.81 -25.17
CA ARG A 60 1.57 5.89 -24.44
C ARG A 60 2.90 6.52 -24.00
N GLY A 61 2.86 7.78 -23.56
CA GLY A 61 4.03 8.50 -23.05
C GLY A 61 5.04 8.93 -24.13
N VAL A 62 4.64 8.95 -25.39
CA VAL A 62 5.45 9.44 -26.52
C VAL A 62 4.79 10.67 -27.13
N ILE A 63 5.57 11.74 -27.25
CA ILE A 63 5.16 12.98 -27.92
C ILE A 63 5.56 12.89 -29.38
N SER A 64 4.56 12.89 -30.28
CA SER A 64 4.81 12.97 -31.71
C SER A 64 4.99 14.42 -32.12
N GLU A 65 6.24 14.86 -32.22
CA GLU A 65 6.53 16.23 -32.67
C GLU A 65 6.13 16.42 -34.13
N PRO A 66 5.28 17.40 -34.48
CA PRO A 66 4.92 17.67 -35.86
C PRO A 66 6.13 18.23 -36.62
N THR A 67 6.57 17.52 -37.66
CA THR A 67 7.73 17.89 -38.47
C THR A 67 7.42 19.02 -39.44
N LYS A 68 6.15 19.20 -39.85
CA LYS A 68 5.70 20.24 -40.76
C LYS A 68 4.57 21.04 -40.16
N CYS A 69 4.50 22.32 -40.47
CA CYS A 69 3.34 23.14 -40.13
C CYS A 69 2.11 22.66 -40.92
N PRO A 70 0.98 22.32 -40.21
CA PRO A 70 -0.22 21.81 -40.88
C PRO A 70 -0.97 22.85 -41.72
N ARG A 71 -0.60 24.13 -41.59
CA ARG A 71 -1.20 25.20 -42.39
C ARG A 71 -0.66 25.17 -43.82
N GLU A 72 -1.54 24.97 -44.82
CA GLU A 72 -1.18 24.81 -46.24
C GLU A 72 -0.33 25.97 -46.79
N VAL A 73 -0.63 27.20 -46.35
CA VAL A 73 0.09 28.41 -46.77
C VAL A 73 1.54 28.48 -46.23
N CYS A 74 1.84 27.80 -45.14
CA CYS A 74 3.15 27.87 -44.52
C CYS A 74 4.04 26.69 -44.88
N GLY A 75 3.57 25.44 -44.68
CA GLY A 75 4.26 24.20 -45.06
C GLY A 75 5.72 24.03 -44.63
N GLN A 76 6.24 24.95 -43.80
CA GLN A 76 7.65 24.94 -43.35
C GLN A 76 7.93 23.70 -42.47
N THR A 77 9.05 23.08 -42.76
CA THR A 77 9.55 21.94 -41.97
C THR A 77 10.35 22.44 -40.75
N ASN A 78 10.29 21.70 -39.63
CA ASN A 78 11.00 21.97 -38.38
C ASN A 78 10.75 23.38 -37.79
N SER A 79 9.58 23.95 -38.04
CA SER A 79 9.19 25.28 -37.55
C SER A 79 8.32 25.24 -36.29
N MET A 80 7.89 24.05 -35.86
CA MET A 80 7.03 23.87 -34.70
C MET A 80 7.85 23.78 -33.42
N VAL A 81 7.53 24.65 -32.44
CA VAL A 81 8.19 24.70 -31.14
C VAL A 81 7.19 24.43 -30.04
N LEU A 82 7.56 23.58 -29.09
CA LEU A 82 6.75 23.24 -27.91
C LEU A 82 6.67 24.44 -26.96
N ILE A 83 5.47 24.80 -26.54
CA ILE A 83 5.22 25.83 -25.54
C ILE A 83 4.73 25.17 -24.25
N HIS A 84 5.60 25.04 -23.26
CA HIS A 84 5.31 24.40 -21.98
C HIS A 84 4.15 25.06 -21.23
N ASN A 85 4.10 26.39 -21.18
CA ASN A 85 3.11 27.16 -20.43
C ASN A 85 1.67 27.01 -20.94
N ARG A 86 1.48 26.49 -22.14
CA ARG A 86 0.17 26.24 -22.76
C ARG A 86 -0.15 24.75 -22.89
N SER A 87 0.79 23.89 -22.56
CA SER A 87 0.59 22.45 -22.52
C SER A 87 -0.17 22.05 -21.24
N SER A 88 -1.03 21.05 -21.34
CA SER A 88 -1.76 20.53 -20.17
C SER A 88 -1.01 19.37 -19.57
N PHE A 89 -0.92 19.38 -18.26
CA PHE A 89 -0.27 18.34 -17.45
C PHE A 89 -1.29 17.68 -16.54
N SER A 90 -1.04 16.44 -16.20
CA SER A 90 -1.73 15.73 -15.13
C SER A 90 -0.73 15.23 -14.10
N ASP A 91 -1.21 15.04 -12.91
CA ASP A 91 -0.41 14.46 -11.84
C ASP A 91 -0.31 12.95 -12.04
N LYS A 92 0.93 12.45 -11.92
CA LYS A 92 1.24 11.03 -11.97
C LYS A 92 2.10 10.66 -10.79
N GLN A 93 1.82 9.51 -10.20
CA GLN A 93 2.61 8.96 -9.11
C GLN A 93 2.85 7.48 -9.36
N VAL A 94 4.02 7.00 -8.99
CA VAL A 94 4.35 5.57 -9.04
C VAL A 94 4.40 5.03 -7.63
N ILE A 95 3.61 3.98 -7.38
CA ILE A 95 3.52 3.30 -6.09
C ILE A 95 4.10 1.90 -6.26
N LYS A 96 4.92 1.46 -5.33
CA LYS A 96 5.42 0.09 -5.29
C LYS A 96 4.57 -0.73 -4.33
N LEU A 97 3.86 -1.71 -4.88
CA LEU A 97 3.03 -2.66 -4.16
C LEU A 97 3.78 -3.97 -3.96
N GLN A 98 3.72 -4.51 -2.77
CA GLN A 98 4.27 -5.82 -2.41
C GLN A 98 3.14 -6.77 -2.04
N GLU A 99 3.37 -8.04 -2.25
CA GLU A 99 2.51 -9.12 -1.81
C GLU A 99 2.32 -9.10 -0.28
N THR A 100 1.09 -9.33 0.18
CA THR A 100 0.82 -9.37 1.62
C THR A 100 1.53 -10.56 2.27
N PRO A 101 2.12 -10.41 3.46
CA PRO A 101 2.83 -11.50 4.14
C PRO A 101 1.98 -12.76 4.32
N ASP A 102 0.67 -12.60 4.42
CA ASP A 102 -0.29 -13.70 4.63
C ASP A 102 -0.42 -14.62 3.39
N LEU A 103 -0.07 -14.13 2.20
CA LEU A 103 -0.14 -14.86 0.92
C LEU A 103 1.20 -15.42 0.45
N VAL A 104 2.28 -15.03 1.11
CA VAL A 104 3.63 -15.50 0.74
C VAL A 104 3.84 -16.91 1.27
N PRO A 105 4.18 -17.90 0.43
CA PRO A 105 4.57 -19.24 0.88
C PRO A 105 5.81 -19.19 1.77
N ASP A 106 5.87 -20.07 2.75
CA ASP A 106 6.99 -20.14 3.68
C ASP A 106 8.34 -20.32 2.94
N GLY A 107 9.32 -19.49 3.32
CA GLY A 107 10.67 -19.54 2.75
C GLY A 107 10.87 -18.84 1.41
N GLN A 108 9.85 -18.20 0.86
CA GLN A 108 9.95 -17.42 -0.38
C GLN A 108 10.01 -15.91 -0.11
N THR A 109 10.63 -15.17 -1.04
CA THR A 109 10.64 -13.71 -1.01
C THR A 109 9.35 -13.17 -1.62
N PRO A 110 8.74 -12.11 -1.04
CA PRO A 110 7.52 -11.50 -1.58
C PRO A 110 7.80 -10.84 -2.93
N HIS A 111 6.87 -10.99 -3.86
CA HIS A 111 6.90 -10.31 -5.15
C HIS A 111 6.41 -8.88 -5.02
N SER A 112 6.90 -7.99 -5.89
CA SER A 112 6.46 -6.60 -5.94
C SER A 112 6.15 -6.17 -7.37
N ILE A 113 5.16 -5.27 -7.50
CA ILE A 113 4.73 -4.68 -8.76
C ILE A 113 4.67 -3.16 -8.65
N ASN A 114 4.95 -2.46 -9.76
CA ASN A 114 4.80 -1.02 -9.83
C ASN A 114 3.38 -0.66 -10.28
N LEU A 115 2.78 0.29 -9.58
CA LEU A 115 1.47 0.85 -9.85
C LEU A 115 1.63 2.27 -10.38
N CYS A 116 0.90 2.63 -11.43
CA CYS A 116 0.80 4.00 -11.92
C CYS A 116 -0.56 4.57 -11.56
N VAL A 117 -0.59 5.66 -10.81
CA VAL A 117 -1.79 6.39 -10.44
C VAL A 117 -1.78 7.77 -11.08
N TYR A 118 -2.96 8.26 -11.43
CA TYR A 118 -3.14 9.54 -12.12
C TYR A 118 -4.23 10.36 -11.45
N ASP A 119 -4.08 11.69 -11.56
CA ASP A 119 -5.04 12.71 -11.13
C ASP A 119 -5.57 12.49 -9.69
N GLU A 120 -6.86 12.25 -9.51
CA GLU A 120 -7.53 12.11 -8.22
C GLU A 120 -7.05 10.93 -7.34
N LEU A 121 -6.40 9.94 -7.93
CA LEU A 121 -5.86 8.79 -7.20
C LEU A 121 -4.46 9.02 -6.64
N VAL A 122 -3.85 10.16 -6.98
CA VAL A 122 -2.55 10.55 -6.45
C VAL A 122 -2.67 10.81 -4.94
N ASP A 123 -1.67 10.38 -4.16
CA ASP A 123 -1.62 10.45 -2.69
C ASP A 123 -2.77 9.73 -1.94
N SER A 124 -3.55 8.92 -2.64
CA SER A 124 -4.58 8.10 -2.01
C SER A 124 -4.01 7.00 -1.11
N CYS A 125 -2.78 6.52 -1.38
CA CYS A 125 -2.12 5.45 -0.65
C CYS A 125 -0.87 5.95 0.06
N ARG A 126 -0.70 5.54 1.32
CA ARG A 126 0.52 5.80 2.10
C ARG A 126 1.36 4.52 2.23
N ALA A 127 2.65 4.68 2.48
CA ALA A 127 3.50 3.54 2.79
C ALA A 127 2.97 2.80 4.03
N GLY A 128 2.88 1.47 3.94
CA GLY A 128 2.31 0.62 5.00
C GLY A 128 0.80 0.33 4.85
N ASP A 129 0.07 1.00 3.96
CA ASP A 129 -1.35 0.73 3.73
C ASP A 129 -1.54 -0.63 3.04
N ARG A 130 -2.50 -1.41 3.53
CA ARG A 130 -3.01 -2.59 2.81
C ARG A 130 -4.11 -2.14 1.87
N VAL A 131 -3.92 -2.41 0.60
CA VAL A 131 -4.82 -1.95 -0.46
C VAL A 131 -5.24 -3.08 -1.38
N GLU A 132 -6.46 -2.98 -1.85
CA GLU A 132 -6.97 -3.72 -2.99
C GLU A 132 -7.05 -2.76 -4.18
N VAL A 133 -6.35 -3.12 -5.24
CA VAL A 133 -6.17 -2.25 -6.39
C VAL A 133 -6.78 -2.90 -7.62
N CYS A 134 -7.69 -2.19 -8.27
CA CYS A 134 -8.23 -2.57 -9.57
C CYS A 134 -7.56 -1.72 -10.65
N GLY A 135 -7.00 -2.37 -11.64
CA GLY A 135 -6.28 -1.67 -12.71
C GLY A 135 -6.07 -2.53 -13.95
N ILE A 136 -5.54 -1.91 -14.98
CA ILE A 136 -5.20 -2.56 -16.24
C ILE A 136 -3.73 -2.99 -16.17
N PHE A 137 -3.46 -4.28 -16.33
CA PHE A 137 -2.11 -4.80 -16.35
C PHE A 137 -1.46 -4.49 -17.71
N ARG A 138 -0.38 -3.73 -17.69
CA ARG A 138 0.31 -3.27 -18.91
C ARG A 138 1.78 -3.65 -18.93
N SER A 139 2.34 -3.67 -20.12
CA SER A 139 3.76 -3.90 -20.36
C SER A 139 4.38 -2.80 -21.22
N THR A 140 5.58 -2.37 -20.86
CA THR A 140 6.38 -1.42 -21.64
C THR A 140 7.64 -2.08 -22.18
N PRO A 141 7.96 -1.90 -23.47
CA PRO A 141 9.19 -2.38 -24.04
C PRO A 141 10.40 -1.60 -23.49
N VAL A 142 11.47 -2.30 -23.18
CA VAL A 142 12.72 -1.69 -22.76
C VAL A 142 13.66 -1.57 -23.95
N ARG A 143 14.08 -0.33 -24.30
CA ARG A 143 15.08 -0.12 -25.35
C ARG A 143 16.46 -0.56 -24.88
N ALA A 144 17.22 -1.23 -25.72
CA ALA A 144 18.60 -1.62 -25.44
C ALA A 144 19.49 -0.38 -25.32
N ASN A 145 19.28 0.61 -26.20
CA ASN A 145 19.99 1.88 -26.22
C ASN A 145 19.04 2.99 -26.67
N PRO A 146 19.00 4.20 -26.02
CA PRO A 146 18.11 5.29 -26.42
C PRO A 146 18.28 5.72 -27.89
N ARG A 147 19.50 5.59 -28.44
CA ARG A 147 19.84 5.99 -29.81
C ARG A 147 19.61 4.92 -30.89
N GLN A 148 19.40 3.67 -30.48
CA GLN A 148 19.16 2.56 -31.40
C GLN A 148 17.69 2.15 -31.42
N ARG A 149 17.17 1.73 -32.58
CA ARG A 149 15.80 1.22 -32.71
C ARG A 149 15.61 -0.21 -32.20
N ALA A 150 16.67 -0.82 -31.61
CA ALA A 150 16.62 -2.18 -31.08
C ALA A 150 15.89 -2.21 -29.72
N LEU A 151 14.86 -3.06 -29.62
CA LEU A 151 14.13 -3.35 -28.39
C LEU A 151 14.72 -4.61 -27.73
N LYS A 152 14.70 -4.66 -26.40
CA LYS A 152 14.98 -5.89 -25.67
C LYS A 152 13.74 -6.80 -25.69
N ASN A 153 13.95 -8.11 -25.65
CA ASN A 153 12.87 -9.10 -25.52
C ASN A 153 12.14 -9.02 -24.16
N LEU A 154 12.78 -8.39 -23.16
CA LEU A 154 12.23 -8.26 -21.83
C LEU A 154 11.40 -6.98 -21.74
N TYR A 155 10.15 -7.13 -21.30
CA TYR A 155 9.23 -6.05 -21.03
C TYR A 155 9.16 -5.77 -19.54
N LYS A 156 9.03 -4.52 -19.16
CA LYS A 156 8.69 -4.14 -17.78
C LYS A 156 7.18 -4.12 -17.66
N THR A 157 6.66 -4.76 -16.64
CA THR A 157 5.23 -4.81 -16.34
C THR A 157 4.88 -3.81 -15.24
N TYR A 158 3.70 -3.23 -15.35
CA TYR A 158 3.13 -2.32 -14.36
C TYR A 158 1.61 -2.38 -14.41
N LEU A 159 0.96 -1.86 -13.38
CA LEU A 159 -0.50 -1.80 -13.31
C LEU A 159 -0.94 -0.34 -13.39
N ASP A 160 -1.74 0.00 -14.39
CA ASP A 160 -2.44 1.29 -14.47
C ASP A 160 -3.69 1.24 -13.62
N ILE A 161 -3.72 2.02 -12.55
CA ILE A 161 -4.78 1.97 -11.56
C ILE A 161 -6.00 2.74 -12.03
N VAL A 162 -7.16 2.11 -11.87
CA VAL A 162 -8.47 2.69 -12.11
C VAL A 162 -9.19 2.98 -10.78
N HIS A 163 -8.98 2.12 -9.79
CA HIS A 163 -9.59 2.26 -8.47
C HIS A 163 -8.70 1.66 -7.38
N VAL A 164 -8.69 2.31 -6.23
CA VAL A 164 -8.00 1.85 -5.02
C VAL A 164 -8.99 1.73 -3.89
N LYS A 165 -8.96 0.60 -3.19
CA LYS A 165 -9.73 0.34 -1.98
C LYS A 165 -8.75 0.04 -0.85
N LYS A 166 -8.80 0.81 0.24
CA LYS A 166 -7.99 0.52 1.42
C LYS A 166 -8.63 -0.61 2.22
N ILE A 167 -7.83 -1.62 2.54
CA ILE A 167 -8.23 -2.74 3.39
C ILE A 167 -7.69 -2.46 4.79
N ASP A 168 -8.54 -1.98 5.68
CA ASP A 168 -8.14 -1.71 7.05
C ASP A 168 -8.23 -2.98 7.89
N LYS A 169 -7.10 -3.47 8.42
CA LYS A 169 -7.08 -4.61 9.37
C LYS A 169 -7.84 -4.34 10.67
N ARG A 170 -8.11 -3.06 10.97
CA ARG A 170 -8.83 -2.67 12.18
C ARG A 170 -10.30 -3.08 12.16
N ARG A 171 -10.81 -3.45 11.00
CA ARG A 171 -12.20 -3.88 10.82
C ARG A 171 -12.23 -5.33 10.39
N LEU A 172 -12.45 -6.22 11.32
CA LEU A 172 -12.94 -7.55 10.99
C LEU A 172 -14.33 -7.37 10.30
N GLY A 173 -14.34 -7.29 8.98
CA GLY A 173 -15.54 -7.39 8.18
C GLY A 173 -16.16 -6.12 7.58
N GLY A 174 -15.47 -4.99 7.49
CA GLY A 174 -16.02 -3.80 6.83
C GLY A 174 -15.11 -3.25 5.74
N ASP A 175 -15.57 -3.33 4.50
CA ASP A 175 -14.93 -2.66 3.37
C ASP A 175 -15.30 -1.18 3.38
N VAL A 176 -14.32 -0.28 3.50
CA VAL A 176 -14.56 1.17 3.38
C VAL A 176 -14.14 1.60 1.98
N THR A 177 -15.10 2.10 1.23
CA THR A 177 -14.83 2.72 -0.06
C THR A 177 -14.11 4.06 0.13
N THR A 178 -13.26 4.43 -0.81
CA THR A 178 -12.44 5.67 -0.78
C THR A 178 -13.28 6.93 -0.56
N LEU A 179 -14.52 6.94 -1.07
CA LEU A 179 -15.49 8.05 -0.91
C LEU A 179 -15.95 8.26 0.54
N GLU A 180 -16.14 7.18 1.31
CA GLU A 180 -16.52 7.30 2.72
C GLU A 180 -15.36 7.81 3.58
N HIS A 181 -14.12 7.57 3.15
CA HIS A 181 -12.93 8.06 3.83
C HIS A 181 -12.71 9.57 3.60
N GLU A 182 -12.95 10.07 2.39
CA GLU A 182 -12.86 11.49 2.06
C GLU A 182 -13.93 12.34 2.77
N LEU A 183 -15.09 11.76 3.06
CA LEU A 183 -16.14 12.41 3.85
C LEU A 183 -15.84 12.39 5.36
N ALA A 184 -15.12 11.38 5.84
CA ALA A 184 -14.76 11.24 7.26
C ALA A 184 -13.52 12.06 7.66
N GLU A 185 -12.61 12.40 6.74
CA GLU A 185 -11.44 13.26 7.02
C GLU A 185 -11.81 14.72 7.31
N LYS A 186 -13.01 15.16 6.94
CA LYS A 186 -13.49 16.54 7.22
C LYS A 186 -14.03 16.75 8.62
N ASP A 187 -14.39 15.70 9.32
CA ASP A 187 -14.91 15.79 10.68
C ASP A 187 -14.13 14.80 11.59
N GLN A 188 -13.12 15.35 12.25
CA GLN A 188 -12.45 14.82 13.45
C GLN A 188 -11.71 13.48 13.34
N GLU A 189 -10.54 13.42 14.00
CA GLU A 189 -9.84 12.25 14.52
C GLU A 189 -10.76 11.38 15.40
N VAL A 190 -11.83 10.86 14.83
CA VAL A 190 -12.67 9.87 15.48
C VAL A 190 -11.94 8.55 15.30
N GLU A 191 -11.42 8.01 16.39
CA GLU A 191 -11.10 6.59 16.48
C GLU A 191 -12.25 5.81 15.86
N GLN A 192 -12.02 5.21 14.70
CA GLN A 192 -13.04 4.42 14.01
C GLN A 192 -13.26 3.14 14.82
N VAL A 193 -14.09 3.24 15.82
CA VAL A 193 -14.52 2.12 16.64
C VAL A 193 -15.37 1.21 15.74
N ARG A 194 -15.00 -0.07 15.67
CA ARG A 194 -15.84 -1.11 15.05
C ARG A 194 -17.26 -0.98 15.60
N LYS A 195 -18.24 -0.82 14.72
CA LYS A 195 -19.65 -0.88 15.15
C LYS A 195 -19.95 -2.29 15.63
N ILE A 196 -20.06 -2.46 16.93
CA ILE A 196 -20.42 -3.71 17.57
C ILE A 196 -21.92 -3.93 17.30
N THR A 197 -22.27 -5.12 16.83
CA THR A 197 -23.69 -5.47 16.65
C THR A 197 -24.36 -5.69 18.02
N ALA A 198 -25.66 -5.46 18.09
CA ALA A 198 -26.42 -5.64 19.36
C ALA A 198 -26.30 -7.08 19.92
N GLU A 199 -26.17 -8.06 19.03
CA GLU A 199 -25.96 -9.48 19.43
C GLU A 199 -24.57 -9.72 20.02
N GLU A 200 -23.52 -9.06 19.46
CA GLU A 200 -22.18 -9.13 20.01
C GLU A 200 -22.09 -8.43 21.37
N GLU A 201 -22.77 -7.30 21.52
CA GLU A 201 -22.83 -6.58 22.80
C GLU A 201 -23.51 -7.42 23.89
N ALA A 202 -24.61 -8.10 23.57
CA ALA A 202 -25.29 -9.02 24.51
C ALA A 202 -24.37 -10.18 24.93
N LYS A 203 -23.63 -10.79 23.99
CA LYS A 203 -22.65 -11.85 24.30
C LYS A 203 -21.51 -11.36 25.17
N ILE A 204 -21.00 -10.16 24.91
CA ILE A 204 -19.92 -9.56 25.72
C ILE A 204 -20.39 -9.32 27.14
N LYS A 205 -21.63 -8.82 27.34
CA LYS A 205 -22.22 -8.62 28.66
C LYS A 205 -22.42 -9.95 29.40
N GLU A 206 -22.96 -10.97 28.73
CA GLU A 206 -23.10 -12.31 29.30
C GLU A 206 -21.77 -12.88 29.77
N ILE A 207 -20.70 -12.73 28.98
CA ILE A 207 -19.37 -13.22 29.36
C ILE A 207 -18.80 -12.40 30.50
N SER A 208 -19.03 -11.09 30.55
CA SER A 208 -18.48 -10.19 31.57
C SER A 208 -19.06 -10.41 32.97
N GLU A 209 -20.27 -10.99 33.06
CA GLU A 209 -20.93 -11.28 34.32
C GLU A 209 -20.45 -12.59 34.99
N ARG A 210 -19.58 -13.36 34.33
CA ARG A 210 -19.05 -14.63 34.88
C ARG A 210 -17.95 -14.41 35.88
N ASP A 211 -18.02 -15.08 37.03
CA ASP A 211 -16.99 -14.99 38.06
C ASP A 211 -15.63 -15.58 37.64
N ASP A 212 -15.62 -16.54 36.71
CA ASP A 212 -14.44 -17.26 36.22
C ASP A 212 -13.89 -16.65 34.88
N LEU A 213 -14.30 -15.42 34.54
CA LEU A 213 -13.95 -14.73 33.31
C LEU A 213 -12.46 -14.79 32.98
N TYR A 214 -11.60 -14.49 33.96
CA TYR A 214 -10.15 -14.43 33.75
C TYR A 214 -9.55 -15.78 33.35
N GLU A 215 -10.03 -16.87 33.96
CA GLU A 215 -9.56 -18.22 33.63
C GLU A 215 -10.06 -18.68 32.28
N ILE A 216 -11.31 -18.38 31.93
CA ILE A 216 -11.90 -18.71 30.63
C ILE A 216 -11.12 -18.02 29.52
N LEU A 217 -10.86 -16.72 29.64
CA LEU A 217 -10.11 -15.96 28.65
C LEU A 217 -8.66 -16.46 28.54
N ALA A 218 -7.99 -16.76 29.65
CA ALA A 218 -6.64 -17.31 29.62
C ALA A 218 -6.59 -18.69 28.92
N ARG A 219 -7.57 -19.57 29.16
CA ARG A 219 -7.66 -20.88 28.50
C ARG A 219 -8.05 -20.77 27.02
N SER A 220 -8.83 -19.78 26.65
CA SER A 220 -9.19 -19.52 25.24
C SER A 220 -8.02 -19.01 24.41
N LEU A 221 -7.01 -18.42 25.05
CA LEU A 221 -5.80 -17.97 24.41
C LEU A 221 -4.92 -19.18 24.03
N ALA A 222 -4.64 -19.34 22.74
CA ALA A 222 -3.82 -20.43 22.21
C ALA A 222 -4.28 -21.84 22.70
N PRO A 223 -5.47 -22.31 22.31
CA PRO A 223 -6.02 -23.59 22.82
C PRO A 223 -5.18 -24.80 22.41
N SER A 224 -4.40 -24.69 21.34
CA SER A 224 -3.49 -25.74 20.87
C SER A 224 -2.26 -25.96 21.78
N ILE A 225 -2.00 -25.04 22.70
CA ILE A 225 -0.84 -25.13 23.62
C ILE A 225 -1.33 -25.59 24.98
N TYR A 226 -0.81 -26.76 25.40
CA TYR A 226 -1.15 -27.38 26.67
C TYR A 226 -0.48 -26.63 27.83
N GLU A 227 -1.24 -26.42 28.91
CA GLU A 227 -0.79 -25.68 30.12
C GLU A 227 -0.25 -24.27 29.83
N MET A 228 0.79 -23.84 30.55
CA MET A 228 1.39 -22.49 30.50
C MET A 228 0.42 -21.38 30.93
N ASP A 229 -0.42 -21.65 31.92
CA ASP A 229 -1.49 -20.76 32.38
C ASP A 229 -0.94 -19.38 32.81
N ASP A 230 0.19 -19.33 33.51
CA ASP A 230 0.78 -18.07 33.96
C ASP A 230 1.28 -17.21 32.77
N VAL A 231 1.85 -17.84 31.74
CA VAL A 231 2.28 -17.16 30.53
C VAL A 231 1.07 -16.64 29.77
N LYS A 232 0.02 -17.45 29.61
CA LYS A 232 -1.23 -17.06 28.97
C LYS A 232 -1.92 -15.92 29.71
N LYS A 233 -1.95 -15.95 31.04
CA LYS A 233 -2.48 -14.87 31.88
C LYS A 233 -1.67 -13.57 31.69
N GLY A 234 -0.34 -13.66 31.70
CA GLY A 234 0.52 -12.51 31.43
C GLY A 234 0.27 -11.88 30.06
N ILE A 235 0.18 -12.69 29.00
CA ILE A 235 -0.10 -12.23 27.64
C ILE A 235 -1.50 -11.63 27.53
N LEU A 236 -2.49 -12.21 28.20
CA LEU A 236 -3.84 -11.63 28.26
C LEU A 236 -3.81 -10.22 28.84
N LEU A 237 -3.12 -10.01 29.94
CA LEU A 237 -2.92 -8.67 30.52
C LEU A 237 -2.18 -7.73 29.58
N GLN A 238 -1.20 -8.21 28.83
CA GLN A 238 -0.51 -7.43 27.82
C GLN A 238 -1.45 -6.96 26.71
N LEU A 239 -2.36 -7.82 26.23
CA LEU A 239 -3.32 -7.48 25.18
C LEU A 239 -4.31 -6.40 25.63
N PHE A 240 -4.72 -6.40 26.91
CA PHE A 240 -5.55 -5.34 27.47
C PHE A 240 -4.74 -4.06 27.77
N GLY A 241 -3.46 -4.21 28.06
CA GLY A 241 -2.60 -3.08 28.44
C GLY A 241 -2.93 -2.50 29.82
N GLY A 242 -2.20 -1.48 30.20
CA GLY A 242 -2.43 -0.72 31.43
C GLY A 242 -2.87 0.73 31.14
N THR A 243 -3.26 1.44 32.19
CA THR A 243 -3.72 2.82 32.09
C THR A 243 -2.56 3.80 31.97
N ASN A 244 -2.56 4.62 30.95
CA ASN A 244 -1.61 5.72 30.79
C ASN A 244 -1.89 6.80 31.86
N LYS A 245 -0.85 7.23 32.56
CA LYS A 245 -0.95 8.28 33.59
C LYS A 245 -0.29 9.56 33.10
N THR A 246 -1.02 10.65 33.12
CA THR A 246 -0.50 12.00 32.84
C THR A 246 -0.53 12.81 34.13
N PHE A 247 0.57 13.45 34.45
CA PHE A 247 0.67 14.30 35.64
C PHE A 247 0.40 15.76 35.27
N THR A 248 -0.24 16.50 36.16
CA THR A 248 -0.53 17.93 36.01
C THR A 248 0.70 18.80 35.78
N LYS A 249 1.89 18.32 36.20
CA LYS A 249 3.19 18.98 36.02
C LYS A 249 3.95 18.58 34.73
N GLY A 250 3.30 17.91 33.76
CA GLY A 250 3.87 17.63 32.46
C GLY A 250 4.64 16.31 32.32
N GLY A 251 4.55 15.38 33.26
CA GLY A 251 5.07 14.01 33.13
C GLY A 251 4.02 13.06 32.56
N ARG A 252 4.42 12.13 31.68
CA ARG A 252 3.54 11.06 31.15
C ARG A 252 4.20 9.70 31.44
N TYR A 253 3.45 8.81 32.11
CA TYR A 253 3.78 7.41 32.26
C TYR A 253 2.93 6.58 31.30
N ARG A 254 3.60 5.77 30.43
CA ARG A 254 2.90 4.83 29.57
C ARG A 254 2.48 3.59 30.36
N GLY A 255 1.30 3.07 30.06
CA GLY A 255 0.73 1.88 30.68
C GLY A 255 1.04 0.57 29.91
N ASP A 256 1.95 0.59 28.94
CA ASP A 256 2.25 -0.59 28.15
C ASP A 256 2.94 -1.67 28.98
N ILE A 257 2.46 -2.91 28.87
CA ILE A 257 3.03 -4.07 29.57
C ILE A 257 3.93 -4.81 28.59
N ASN A 258 5.22 -4.87 28.91
CA ASN A 258 6.21 -5.61 28.12
C ASN A 258 6.48 -6.96 28.77
N ILE A 259 6.48 -8.04 27.98
CA ILE A 259 6.72 -9.41 28.44
C ILE A 259 7.96 -9.96 27.75
N LEU A 260 8.87 -10.51 28.53
CA LEU A 260 10.04 -11.25 28.06
C LEU A 260 9.89 -12.73 28.40
N LEU A 261 9.86 -13.59 27.38
CA LEU A 261 9.80 -15.04 27.54
C LEU A 261 11.19 -15.65 27.35
N CYS A 262 11.78 -16.13 28.42
CA CYS A 262 13.05 -16.85 28.42
C CYS A 262 12.83 -18.32 28.80
N GLY A 263 13.53 -19.22 28.16
CA GLY A 263 13.44 -20.66 28.45
C GLY A 263 14.06 -21.51 27.35
N ASP A 264 14.09 -22.82 27.58
CA ASP A 264 14.69 -23.81 26.69
C ASP A 264 14.05 -23.85 25.30
N PRO A 265 14.77 -24.33 24.28
CA PRO A 265 14.19 -24.58 22.97
C PRO A 265 13.02 -25.57 23.07
N SER A 266 12.10 -25.54 22.11
CA SER A 266 10.92 -26.42 22.05
C SER A 266 9.84 -26.25 23.14
N THR A 267 9.85 -25.18 23.92
CA THR A 267 8.83 -24.87 24.92
C THR A 267 7.69 -23.99 24.37
N SER A 268 7.35 -24.11 23.09
CA SER A 268 6.21 -23.44 22.43
C SER A 268 6.18 -21.89 22.50
N LYS A 269 7.26 -21.23 22.92
CA LYS A 269 7.34 -19.76 23.03
C LYS A 269 7.00 -19.04 21.72
N SER A 270 7.62 -19.48 20.63
CA SER A 270 7.41 -18.88 19.31
C SER A 270 5.99 -19.10 18.77
N GLN A 271 5.36 -20.23 19.10
CA GLN A 271 3.97 -20.53 18.71
C GLN A 271 2.98 -19.59 19.43
N ILE A 272 3.21 -19.34 20.73
CA ILE A 272 2.41 -18.36 21.47
C ILE A 272 2.51 -16.98 20.83
N LEU A 273 3.73 -16.52 20.51
CA LEU A 273 3.95 -15.22 19.88
C LEU A 273 3.28 -15.11 18.51
N GLN A 274 3.34 -16.16 17.69
CA GLN A 274 2.62 -16.22 16.41
C GLN A 274 1.11 -16.15 16.59
N TYR A 275 0.58 -16.84 17.59
CA TYR A 275 -0.85 -16.82 17.90
C TYR A 275 -1.30 -15.42 18.34
N VAL A 276 -0.54 -14.76 19.22
CA VAL A 276 -0.80 -13.39 19.66
C VAL A 276 -0.77 -12.42 18.48
N HIS A 277 0.21 -12.57 17.59
CA HIS A 277 0.26 -11.76 16.36
C HIS A 277 -1.00 -11.90 15.49
N LYS A 278 -1.57 -13.10 15.39
CA LYS A 278 -2.80 -13.33 14.63
C LYS A 278 -4.03 -12.67 15.27
N ILE A 279 -4.09 -12.61 16.60
CA ILE A 279 -5.21 -12.02 17.34
C ILE A 279 -5.07 -10.49 17.41
N ALA A 280 -3.85 -9.98 17.64
CA ALA A 280 -3.62 -8.56 17.82
C ALA A 280 -3.84 -7.80 16.50
N PRO A 281 -4.78 -6.84 16.43
CA PRO A 281 -5.12 -6.14 15.18
C PRO A 281 -3.95 -5.33 14.61
N ARG A 282 -3.02 -4.91 15.45
CA ARG A 282 -1.82 -4.13 15.06
C ARG A 282 -0.52 -4.86 15.41
N GLY A 283 -0.59 -6.18 15.62
CA GLY A 283 0.59 -6.95 15.94
C GLY A 283 1.55 -7.02 14.75
N VAL A 284 2.82 -6.74 14.98
CA VAL A 284 3.90 -6.95 14.01
C VAL A 284 4.77 -8.10 14.50
N TYR A 285 4.92 -9.14 13.69
CA TYR A 285 5.79 -10.27 13.99
C TYR A 285 7.13 -10.11 13.27
N THR A 286 8.23 -10.17 13.99
CA THR A 286 9.57 -10.09 13.42
C THR A 286 10.47 -11.18 14.00
N SER A 287 11.37 -11.69 13.18
CA SER A 287 12.39 -12.66 13.61
C SER A 287 13.66 -11.95 14.07
N GLY A 288 14.52 -12.65 14.83
CA GLY A 288 15.79 -12.09 15.30
C GLY A 288 16.72 -11.55 14.18
N LYS A 289 16.61 -12.06 12.96
CA LYS A 289 17.33 -11.51 11.81
C LYS A 289 16.75 -10.17 11.31
N GLY A 290 15.44 -9.95 11.46
CA GLY A 290 14.76 -8.71 11.07
C GLY A 290 14.72 -7.63 12.15
N SER A 291 15.16 -7.95 13.37
CA SER A 291 15.12 -7.04 14.52
C SER A 291 16.38 -6.19 14.70
N SER A 292 17.18 -5.97 13.64
CA SER A 292 18.23 -4.95 13.65
C SER A 292 17.62 -3.56 13.81
N ALA A 293 18.37 -2.61 14.39
CA ALA A 293 17.91 -1.23 14.55
C ALA A 293 17.40 -0.64 13.23
N VAL A 294 18.05 -0.96 12.12
CA VAL A 294 17.70 -0.55 10.76
C VAL A 294 16.41 -1.24 10.28
N GLY A 295 16.23 -2.53 10.57
CA GLY A 295 15.04 -3.28 10.17
C GLY A 295 13.78 -2.92 10.97
N LEU A 296 13.92 -2.38 12.17
CA LEU A 296 12.79 -1.95 13.01
C LEU A 296 12.35 -0.52 12.74
N THR A 297 13.28 0.37 12.44
CA THR A 297 13.00 1.79 12.20
C THR A 297 12.92 2.10 10.70
N ALA A 298 13.49 3.21 10.27
CA ALA A 298 13.57 3.60 8.88
C ALA A 298 15.02 3.70 8.45
N TYR A 299 15.32 3.37 7.21
CA TYR A 299 16.64 3.51 6.64
C TYR A 299 16.58 4.16 5.26
N ILE A 300 17.69 4.80 4.90
CA ILE A 300 17.79 5.51 3.62
C ILE A 300 18.52 4.62 2.64
N THR A 301 17.86 4.25 1.55
CA THR A 301 18.44 3.53 0.41
C THR A 301 18.47 4.40 -0.83
N ARG A 302 19.36 4.05 -1.76
CA ARG A 302 19.36 4.66 -3.07
C ARG A 302 18.52 3.83 -4.02
N ASP A 303 17.49 4.43 -4.59
CA ASP A 303 16.65 3.78 -5.59
C ASP A 303 17.48 3.47 -6.85
N ILE A 304 17.38 2.25 -7.32
CA ILE A 304 18.14 1.76 -8.50
C ILE A 304 17.62 2.41 -9.78
N ASP A 305 16.32 2.70 -9.86
CA ASP A 305 15.69 3.26 -11.06
C ASP A 305 15.83 4.79 -11.14
N THR A 306 15.57 5.50 -10.03
CA THR A 306 15.59 6.97 -9.99
C THR A 306 16.91 7.54 -9.50
N LYS A 307 17.79 6.73 -8.89
CA LYS A 307 19.05 7.12 -8.24
C LYS A 307 18.89 8.13 -7.08
N GLN A 308 17.66 8.40 -6.67
CA GLN A 308 17.34 9.28 -5.55
C GLN A 308 17.46 8.53 -4.22
N LEU A 309 17.70 9.26 -3.15
CA LEU A 309 17.66 8.73 -1.79
C LEU A 309 16.19 8.56 -1.39
N VAL A 310 15.81 7.34 -1.03
CA VAL A 310 14.46 7.00 -0.61
C VAL A 310 14.51 6.46 0.82
N LEU A 311 13.58 6.94 1.63
CA LEU A 311 13.36 6.43 2.97
C LEU A 311 12.54 5.13 2.86
N GLU A 312 13.11 4.01 3.30
CA GLU A 312 12.37 2.76 3.46
C GLU A 312 11.97 2.61 4.93
N SER A 313 10.68 2.38 5.16
CA SER A 313 10.14 2.14 6.49
C SER A 313 10.44 0.72 6.97
N GLY A 314 10.82 0.58 8.23
CA GLY A 314 10.99 -0.72 8.89
C GLY A 314 9.67 -1.26 9.45
N ALA A 315 9.79 -2.30 10.29
CA ALA A 315 8.64 -3.03 10.81
C ALA A 315 7.75 -2.22 11.78
N LEU A 316 8.26 -1.14 12.38
CA LEU A 316 7.57 -0.31 13.39
C LEU A 316 7.04 1.03 12.86
N VAL A 317 7.28 1.35 11.59
CA VAL A 317 6.92 2.65 10.98
C VAL A 317 5.73 2.55 10.04
#